data_d6379bb92ce13cc565e81f64ae337cc1
#
_entry.id   d6379bb92ce13cc565e81f64ae337cc1
#
_cell.length_a   1.000
_cell.length_b   1.000
_cell.length_c   1.000
_cell.angle_alpha   90.00
_cell.angle_beta   90.00
_cell.angle_gamma   90.00
#
_symmetry.space_group_name_H-M   'P 1'
#
loop_
_entity.id
_entity.type
_entity.pdbx_description
1 polymer ?
#
loop_
_entity_poly.entity_id
_entity_poly.type
_entity_poly.pdbx_seq_one_letter_code
_entity_poly.pdbx_strand_id
1 'polypeptide(L)'
;MVAKLDGTGRKILVIDDDLAIRVLLQAVLKRMKFEVDLAEDGAVGLDKVRANGRFDLILLDLMMPRVNGYEFIERIGTEYPEHRPHIIVFTAAGKRGVDKIPTDAVCNSILKPFDLEKFIELIGECLDNHIPHR
;
A
#
# COMPACT_ATOMS: atom_id res chain seq x y z
N MET A 1 -11.80 5.87 17.78
CA MET A 1 -10.44 5.83 18.17
C MET A 1 -9.74 4.59 17.69
N VAL A 2 -8.68 4.76 16.96
CA VAL A 2 -8.03 3.64 16.28
C VAL A 2 -6.68 3.29 16.88
N ALA A 3 -6.50 3.61 18.11
CA ALA A 3 -5.18 3.52 18.72
C ALA A 3 -4.72 2.11 18.98
N LYS A 4 -5.50 1.12 18.62
CA LYS A 4 -5.19 -0.25 18.99
C LYS A 4 -4.38 -1.03 18.01
N LEU A 5 -4.11 -0.47 16.83
CA LEU A 5 -3.37 -1.19 15.83
C LEU A 5 -1.90 -1.27 16.23
N ASP A 6 -1.39 -2.47 16.33
CA ASP A 6 -0.01 -2.74 16.70
C ASP A 6 0.70 -3.36 15.52
N GLY A 7 1.68 -2.64 15.00
CA GLY A 7 2.42 -3.08 13.82
C GLY A 7 3.68 -3.88 14.10
N THR A 8 3.90 -4.27 15.36
CA THR A 8 5.12 -4.97 15.73
C THR A 8 5.34 -6.22 14.86
N GLY A 9 6.51 -6.32 14.26
CA GLY A 9 6.85 -7.45 13.43
C GLY A 9 6.32 -7.37 12.00
N ARG A 10 5.65 -6.28 11.63
CA ARG A 10 5.09 -6.12 10.29
C ARG A 10 5.76 -4.99 9.55
N LYS A 11 5.90 -5.15 8.25
CA LYS A 11 6.61 -4.20 7.40
C LYS A 11 5.69 -3.67 6.32
N ILE A 12 5.68 -2.34 6.17
CA ILE A 12 4.85 -1.66 5.18
C ILE A 12 5.75 -0.86 4.23
N LEU A 13 5.45 -0.95 2.94
CA LEU A 13 6.09 -0.12 1.92
C LEU A 13 5.08 0.94 1.49
N VAL A 14 5.49 2.21 1.52
CA VAL A 14 4.66 3.32 1.08
C VAL A 14 5.21 3.83 -0.24
N ILE A 15 4.40 3.82 -1.27
CA ILE A 15 4.79 4.26 -2.62
C ILE A 15 3.91 5.44 -3.01
N ASP A 16 4.51 6.62 -3.07
CA ASP A 16 3.81 7.85 -3.47
C ASP A 16 4.87 8.86 -3.87
N ASP A 17 4.63 9.61 -4.93
CA ASP A 17 5.60 10.61 -5.37
C ASP A 17 5.54 11.90 -4.56
N ASP A 18 4.55 12.05 -3.70
CA ASP A 18 4.40 13.23 -2.84
C ASP A 18 5.19 13.04 -1.56
N LEU A 19 6.24 13.82 -1.38
CA LEU A 19 7.08 13.73 -0.20
C LEU A 19 6.29 13.94 1.09
N ALA A 20 5.35 14.89 1.08
CA ALA A 20 4.58 15.17 2.29
C ALA A 20 3.77 13.97 2.74
N ILE A 21 3.19 13.24 1.79
CA ILE A 21 2.43 12.03 2.10
C ILE A 21 3.36 10.95 2.65
N ARG A 22 4.52 10.76 2.02
CA ARG A 22 5.47 9.77 2.51
C ARG A 22 5.89 10.05 3.94
N VAL A 23 6.22 11.32 4.22
CA VAL A 23 6.65 11.71 5.57
C VAL A 23 5.53 11.50 6.58
N LEU A 24 4.31 11.91 6.24
CA LEU A 24 3.18 11.75 7.13
C LEU A 24 2.93 10.28 7.46
N LEU A 25 2.84 9.45 6.44
CA LEU A 25 2.51 8.05 6.65
C LEU A 25 3.64 7.33 7.39
N GLN A 26 4.89 7.68 7.09
CA GLN A 26 6.00 7.09 7.82
C GLN A 26 5.90 7.41 9.31
N ALA A 27 5.64 8.67 9.64
CA ALA A 27 5.56 9.07 11.05
C ALA A 27 4.43 8.34 11.78
N VAL A 28 3.26 8.29 11.15
CA VAL A 28 2.10 7.65 11.78
C VAL A 28 2.33 6.15 11.95
N LEU A 29 2.83 5.50 10.92
CA LEU A 29 2.98 4.05 10.95
C LEU A 29 4.09 3.63 11.90
N LYS A 30 5.16 4.40 11.99
CA LYS A 30 6.21 4.10 12.96
C LYS A 30 5.72 4.22 14.39
N ARG A 31 4.84 5.17 14.65
CA ARG A 31 4.25 5.29 15.99
C ARG A 31 3.42 4.08 16.35
N MET A 32 2.89 3.38 15.37
CA MET A 32 2.15 2.14 15.59
C MET A 32 3.07 0.92 15.53
N LYS A 33 4.38 1.15 15.50
CA LYS A 33 5.41 0.13 15.60
C LYS A 33 5.61 -0.72 14.34
N PHE A 34 5.13 -0.23 13.20
CA PHE A 34 5.46 -0.86 11.92
C PHE A 34 6.87 -0.52 11.51
N GLU A 35 7.53 -1.47 10.83
CA GLU A 35 8.68 -1.12 10.02
C GLU A 35 8.17 -0.50 8.73
N VAL A 36 8.76 0.62 8.33
CA VAL A 36 8.25 1.36 7.17
C VAL A 36 9.39 1.62 6.20
N ASP A 37 9.17 1.31 4.94
CA ASP A 37 10.06 1.68 3.87
C ASP A 37 9.29 2.59 2.92
N LEU A 38 10.00 3.43 2.17
CA LEU A 38 9.36 4.42 1.31
C LEU A 38 9.89 4.30 -0.10
N ALA A 39 9.05 4.60 -1.06
CA ALA A 39 9.45 4.66 -2.47
C ALA A 39 8.77 5.85 -3.11
N GLU A 40 9.50 6.56 -3.94
CA GLU A 40 8.98 7.78 -4.56
C GLU A 40 8.22 7.50 -5.85
N ASP A 41 8.32 6.30 -6.38
CA ASP A 41 7.55 5.90 -7.56
C ASP A 41 7.51 4.37 -7.65
N GLY A 42 6.81 3.89 -8.65
CA GLY A 42 6.64 2.46 -8.82
C GLY A 42 7.91 1.71 -9.15
N ALA A 43 8.85 2.36 -9.86
CA ALA A 43 10.11 1.70 -10.18
C ALA A 43 10.93 1.43 -8.93
N VAL A 44 11.05 2.43 -8.07
CA VAL A 44 11.74 2.26 -6.79
C VAL A 44 11.00 1.24 -5.93
N GLY A 45 9.67 1.29 -5.95
CA GLY A 45 8.87 0.32 -5.20
C GLY A 45 9.12 -1.10 -5.63
N LEU A 46 9.16 -1.34 -6.94
CA LEU A 46 9.45 -2.69 -7.46
C LEU A 46 10.84 -3.14 -7.04
N ASP A 47 11.82 -2.25 -7.13
CA ASP A 47 13.19 -2.61 -6.72
C ASP A 47 13.21 -3.03 -5.26
N LYS A 48 12.48 -2.32 -4.41
CA LYS A 48 12.46 -2.65 -2.98
C LYS A 48 11.76 -3.96 -2.70
N VAL A 49 10.67 -4.25 -3.39
CA VAL A 49 9.99 -5.53 -3.24
C VAL A 49 10.92 -6.67 -3.66
N ARG A 50 11.60 -6.50 -4.79
CA ARG A 50 12.49 -7.53 -5.29
C ARG A 50 13.70 -7.76 -4.37
N ALA A 51 14.21 -6.68 -3.77
CA ALA A 51 15.37 -6.77 -2.92
C ALA A 51 15.07 -7.34 -1.55
N ASN A 52 13.95 -6.93 -0.96
CA ASN A 52 13.63 -7.32 0.42
C ASN A 52 12.69 -8.50 0.50
N GLY A 53 11.97 -8.75 -0.56
CA GLY A 53 11.16 -9.94 -0.71
C GLY A 53 9.89 -10.01 0.11
N ARG A 54 9.75 -9.22 1.16
CA ARG A 54 8.59 -9.37 2.02
C ARG A 54 8.12 -8.07 2.61
N PHE A 55 6.98 -7.64 2.16
CA PHE A 55 6.22 -6.59 2.83
C PHE A 55 4.87 -7.18 3.17
N ASP A 56 4.39 -6.91 4.36
CA ASP A 56 3.05 -7.36 4.76
C ASP A 56 1.98 -6.55 4.06
N LEU A 57 2.30 -5.32 3.73
CA LEU A 57 1.35 -4.41 3.11
C LEU A 57 2.08 -3.37 2.28
N ILE A 58 1.52 -3.04 1.13
CA ILE A 58 2.01 -1.97 0.29
C ILE A 58 0.92 -0.93 0.18
N LEU A 59 1.25 0.32 0.50
CA LEU A 59 0.34 1.46 0.31
C LEU A 59 0.76 2.14 -0.98
N LEU A 60 -0.13 2.20 -1.94
CA LEU A 60 0.23 2.52 -3.32
C LEU A 60 -0.63 3.63 -3.89
N ASP A 61 0.01 4.69 -4.37
CA ASP A 61 -0.68 5.70 -5.18
C ASP A 61 -0.70 5.23 -6.63
N LEU A 62 -1.77 5.53 -7.34
CA LEU A 62 -1.90 5.14 -8.74
C LEU A 62 -1.23 6.11 -9.69
N MET A 63 -1.19 7.39 -9.34
CA MET A 63 -0.75 8.44 -10.25
C MET A 63 0.66 8.86 -9.93
N MET A 64 1.63 8.25 -10.57
CA MET A 64 3.03 8.51 -10.34
C MET A 64 3.79 8.50 -11.65
N PRO A 65 4.94 9.20 -11.71
CA PRO A 65 5.80 9.11 -12.89
C PRO A 65 6.52 7.77 -12.95
N ARG A 66 7.10 7.49 -14.06
CA ARG A 66 7.84 6.26 -14.37
C ARG A 66 6.90 5.08 -14.31
N VAL A 67 7.03 4.18 -13.35
CA VAL A 67 6.09 3.07 -13.23
C VAL A 67 4.94 3.54 -12.37
N ASN A 68 3.74 3.67 -12.97
CA ASN A 68 2.58 4.11 -12.21
C ASN A 68 1.97 2.94 -11.43
N GLY A 69 0.94 3.24 -10.66
CA GLY A 69 0.37 2.22 -9.77
C GLY A 69 -0.25 1.05 -10.50
N TYR A 70 -0.86 1.28 -11.66
CA TYR A 70 -1.46 0.18 -12.42
C TYR A 70 -0.39 -0.79 -12.90
N GLU A 71 0.71 -0.25 -13.41
CA GLU A 71 1.83 -1.07 -13.85
C GLU A 71 2.46 -1.82 -12.70
N PHE A 72 2.57 -1.15 -11.55
CA PHE A 72 3.11 -1.79 -10.35
C PHE A 72 2.26 -3.00 -9.95
N ILE A 73 0.94 -2.83 -9.91
CA ILE A 73 0.03 -3.92 -9.54
C ILE A 73 0.17 -5.07 -10.51
N GLU A 74 0.24 -4.77 -11.80
CA GLU A 74 0.37 -5.79 -12.82
C GLU A 74 1.65 -6.58 -12.65
N ARG A 75 2.76 -5.89 -12.43
CA ARG A 75 4.05 -6.55 -12.29
C ARG A 75 4.13 -7.40 -11.03
N ILE A 76 3.57 -6.89 -9.93
CA ILE A 76 3.52 -7.68 -8.70
C ILE A 76 2.73 -8.96 -8.91
N GLY A 77 1.59 -8.87 -9.60
CA GLY A 77 0.79 -10.05 -9.87
C GLY A 77 1.51 -11.06 -10.76
N THR A 78 2.31 -10.57 -11.70
CA THR A 78 3.06 -11.45 -12.61
C THR A 78 4.27 -12.08 -11.92
N GLU A 79 4.99 -11.30 -11.11
CA GLU A 79 6.23 -11.77 -10.50
C GLU A 79 5.98 -12.58 -9.24
N TYR A 80 4.87 -12.34 -8.55
CA TYR A 80 4.56 -13.02 -7.29
C TYR A 80 3.15 -13.60 -7.32
N PRO A 81 2.87 -14.50 -8.23
CA PRO A 81 1.48 -14.95 -8.43
C PRO A 81 0.92 -15.71 -7.23
N GLU A 82 1.77 -16.30 -6.40
CA GLU A 82 1.29 -17.12 -5.29
C GLU A 82 1.44 -16.45 -3.92
N HIS A 83 2.28 -15.44 -3.85
CA HIS A 83 2.55 -14.79 -2.58
C HIS A 83 2.51 -13.28 -2.75
N ARG A 84 1.44 -12.79 -3.33
CA ARG A 84 1.26 -11.36 -3.53
C ARG A 84 1.14 -10.66 -2.19
N PRO A 85 1.87 -9.57 -1.98
CA PRO A 85 1.63 -8.76 -0.78
C PRO A 85 0.25 -8.11 -0.87
N HIS A 86 -0.31 -7.79 0.28
CA HIS A 86 -1.54 -7.02 0.31
C HIS A 86 -1.26 -5.61 -0.17
N ILE A 87 -2.17 -5.05 -0.95
CA ILE A 87 -2.02 -3.68 -1.46
C ILE A 87 -3.27 -2.89 -1.12
N ILE A 88 -3.08 -1.71 -0.54
CA ILE A 88 -4.14 -0.72 -0.42
C ILE A 88 -3.78 0.42 -1.35
N VAL A 89 -4.70 0.77 -2.24
CA VAL A 89 -4.53 1.90 -3.15
C VAL A 89 -5.08 3.15 -2.49
N PHE A 90 -4.32 4.25 -2.53
CA PHE A 90 -4.82 5.54 -2.08
C PHE A 90 -4.49 6.57 -3.16
N THR A 91 -5.50 7.20 -3.72
CA THR A 91 -5.28 7.93 -4.95
C THR A 91 -6.22 9.10 -5.13
N ALA A 92 -5.75 10.12 -5.85
CA ALA A 92 -6.57 11.22 -6.31
C ALA A 92 -7.24 10.93 -7.64
N ALA A 93 -7.01 9.76 -8.22
CA ALA A 93 -7.56 9.42 -9.54
C ALA A 93 -9.08 9.21 -9.53
N GLY A 94 -9.70 9.16 -8.34
CA GLY A 94 -11.13 9.03 -8.22
C GLY A 94 -11.61 7.61 -8.43
N LYS A 95 -12.92 7.45 -8.31
CA LYS A 95 -13.51 6.12 -8.41
C LYS A 95 -13.25 5.47 -9.76
N ARG A 96 -13.27 6.24 -10.83
CA ARG A 96 -12.98 5.70 -12.15
C ARG A 96 -11.60 5.08 -12.23
N GLY A 97 -10.62 5.74 -11.59
CA GLY A 97 -9.28 5.20 -11.58
C GLY A 97 -9.20 3.89 -10.84
N VAL A 98 -9.89 3.81 -9.71
CA VAL A 98 -9.92 2.59 -8.91
C VAL A 98 -10.64 1.47 -9.65
N ASP A 99 -11.73 1.81 -10.35
CA ASP A 99 -12.53 0.79 -11.05
C ASP A 99 -11.76 0.09 -12.17
N LYS A 100 -10.65 0.66 -12.60
CA LYS A 100 -9.80 0.01 -13.61
C LYS A 100 -8.95 -1.11 -13.06
N ILE A 101 -8.90 -1.26 -11.75
CA ILE A 101 -8.09 -2.29 -11.10
C ILE A 101 -8.93 -3.54 -10.95
N PRO A 102 -8.37 -4.72 -11.30
CA PRO A 102 -9.10 -5.97 -11.04
C PRO A 102 -9.43 -6.10 -9.55
N THR A 103 -10.63 -6.56 -9.25
CA THR A 103 -11.14 -6.54 -7.88
C THR A 103 -10.33 -7.38 -6.91
N ASP A 104 -9.64 -8.41 -7.42
CA ASP A 104 -8.85 -9.28 -6.54
C ASP A 104 -7.39 -8.88 -6.47
N ALA A 105 -7.01 -7.80 -7.14
CA ALA A 105 -5.60 -7.40 -7.19
C ALA A 105 -5.17 -6.59 -5.97
N VAL A 106 -6.12 -5.98 -5.27
CA VAL A 106 -5.82 -5.14 -4.11
C VAL A 106 -6.76 -5.48 -2.98
N CYS A 107 -6.30 -5.21 -1.76
CA CYS A 107 -7.12 -5.48 -0.58
C CYS A 107 -8.23 -4.46 -0.44
N ASN A 108 -7.91 -3.19 -0.68
CA ASN A 108 -8.88 -2.12 -0.52
C ASN A 108 -8.37 -0.87 -1.21
N SER A 109 -9.19 0.16 -1.25
CA SER A 109 -8.80 1.43 -1.82
C SER A 109 -9.43 2.57 -1.04
N ILE A 110 -8.78 3.74 -1.07
CA ILE A 110 -9.33 4.94 -0.47
C ILE A 110 -8.95 6.13 -1.35
N LEU A 111 -9.87 7.08 -1.49
CA LEU A 111 -9.64 8.23 -2.34
C LEU A 111 -9.02 9.37 -1.55
N LYS A 112 -8.12 10.12 -2.20
CA LYS A 112 -7.58 11.34 -1.63
C LYS A 112 -8.55 12.49 -1.88
N PRO A 113 -8.69 13.42 -0.97
CA PRO A 113 -8.10 13.43 0.37
C PRO A 113 -8.81 12.43 1.27
N PHE A 114 -8.07 11.84 2.19
CA PHE A 114 -8.64 10.80 3.03
C PHE A 114 -8.57 11.18 4.50
N ASP A 115 -9.45 10.55 5.26
CA ASP A 115 -9.44 10.65 6.71
C ASP A 115 -8.39 9.66 7.21
N LEU A 116 -7.43 10.15 7.98
CA LEU A 116 -6.34 9.32 8.46
C LEU A 116 -6.84 8.16 9.33
N GLU A 117 -7.83 8.41 10.17
CA GLU A 117 -8.40 7.34 10.99
C GLU A 117 -9.00 6.24 10.13
N LYS A 118 -9.71 6.63 9.10
CA LYS A 118 -10.31 5.68 8.18
C LYS A 118 -9.24 4.85 7.47
N PHE A 119 -8.16 5.52 7.07
CA PHE A 119 -7.07 4.83 6.41
C PHE A 119 -6.44 3.79 7.34
N ILE A 120 -6.22 4.16 8.61
CA ILE A 120 -5.66 3.24 9.59
C ILE A 120 -6.59 2.05 9.81
N GLU A 121 -7.91 2.28 9.83
CA GLU A 121 -8.87 1.19 9.94
C GLU A 121 -8.73 0.22 8.78
N LEU A 122 -8.58 0.74 7.56
CA LEU A 122 -8.41 -0.12 6.40
C LEU A 122 -7.13 -0.94 6.48
N ILE A 123 -6.05 -0.32 6.97
CA ILE A 123 -4.80 -1.04 7.16
C ILE A 123 -5.00 -2.21 8.12
N GLY A 124 -5.68 -1.95 9.23
CA GLY A 124 -5.95 -3.00 10.21
C GLY A 124 -6.78 -4.12 9.63
N GLU A 125 -7.80 -3.79 8.86
CA GLU A 125 -8.65 -4.79 8.23
C GLU A 125 -7.86 -5.66 7.26
N CYS A 126 -7.00 -5.05 6.46
CA CYS A 126 -6.22 -5.82 5.50
C CYS A 126 -5.22 -6.74 6.18
N LEU A 127 -4.62 -6.30 7.28
CA LEU A 127 -3.64 -7.11 7.99
C LEU A 127 -4.27 -8.21 8.83
N ASP A 128 -5.42 -7.93 9.42
CA ASP A 128 -6.08 -8.89 10.29
C ASP A 128 -6.86 -9.93 9.50
N ASN A 129 -7.35 -9.54 8.35
CA ASN A 129 -8.07 -10.45 7.47
C ASN A 129 -7.15 -11.11 6.50
N HIS A 130 -6.03 -11.61 7.00
CA HIS A 130 -5.17 -12.33 6.07
C HIS A 130 -5.71 -13.70 5.83
N ILE A 131 -6.97 -13.83 5.92
CA ILE A 131 -7.61 -14.99 5.38
C ILE A 131 -7.17 -15.08 3.96
N PRO A 132 -6.63 -16.20 3.57
CA PRO A 132 -6.15 -16.37 2.22
C PRO A 132 -7.23 -15.93 1.28
N HIS A 133 -6.92 -14.96 0.49
CA HIS A 133 -7.84 -14.58 -0.51
C HIS A 133 -7.87 -15.67 -1.49
N ARG A 134 -8.94 -16.28 -1.47
CA ARG A 134 -9.05 -17.41 -2.34
C ARG A 134 -9.23 -16.96 -3.74
#